data_2b926ff82bc998b7ecd08ad2d1fbaacc
#
_entry.id   2b926ff82bc998b7ecd08ad2d1fbaacc
#
_cell.length_a   1.000
_cell.length_b   1.000
_cell.length_c   1.000
_cell.angle_alpha   90.00
_cell.angle_beta   90.00
_cell.angle_gamma   90.00
#
_symmetry.space_group_name_H-M   'P 1'
#
loop_
_entity.id
_entity.type
_entity.pdbx_description
1 polymer ?
#
loop_
_entity_poly.entity_id
_entity_poly.type
_entity_poly.pdbx_seq_one_letter_code
_entity_poly.pdbx_strand_id
1 'polypeptide(L)'
;MEQDKIKNKQIKLKPKAKLIIYLILFLVSSGLIYYVTYTVYIEMNKDKNTFIMNYSNEMNLNYEVCVKDNPYYLEKCLGMDKQYPYSIINDIKYNITNSLKASRTMNVTYSYKVIANLISETVAKDVPKEELWNKEYVLVPTVSKTEDTNKINITQDFVIDYEFYEKLMEEYRQAFQVQMHAYLKISYILNLDNDKENIHEEIVLHSYVPMLEPVVKIYSFVPNNINKNIFVDKSNIMDYSYFLLIDLLLVILNGLLIYKASKIQFAVDLDGKVNKLIKLYEEAIIVVKELPSN
;
A
#
# COMPACT_ATOMS: atom_id res chain seq x y z
N MET A 1 -59.71 45.38 29.45
CA MET A 1 -58.58 44.75 28.63
C MET A 1 -57.27 45.26 29.21
N GLU A 2 -56.81 44.58 30.24
CA GLU A 2 -55.57 44.85 30.95
C GLU A 2 -54.47 44.08 30.25
N GLN A 3 -53.57 44.75 29.54
CA GLN A 3 -52.38 44.11 28.96
C GLN A 3 -51.30 44.01 30.05
N ASP A 4 -51.13 42.83 30.58
CA ASP A 4 -50.01 42.46 31.44
C ASP A 4 -48.68 42.83 30.83
N LYS A 5 -48.04 43.87 31.33
CA LYS A 5 -46.67 44.20 31.13
C LYS A 5 -45.79 43.14 31.82
N ILE A 6 -45.41 42.12 31.10
CA ILE A 6 -44.34 41.22 31.54
C ILE A 6 -43.03 42.06 31.59
N LYS A 7 -42.71 42.59 32.76
CA LYS A 7 -41.39 43.18 33.03
C LYS A 7 -40.36 42.08 32.97
N ASN A 8 -39.62 42.01 31.89
CA ASN A 8 -38.37 41.23 31.80
C ASN A 8 -37.42 41.69 32.92
N LYS A 9 -37.42 40.98 34.02
CA LYS A 9 -36.52 41.20 35.16
C LYS A 9 -35.11 40.74 34.71
N GLN A 10 -34.35 41.65 34.12
CA GLN A 10 -32.95 41.37 33.81
C GLN A 10 -32.20 41.09 35.11
N ILE A 11 -31.78 39.85 35.31
CA ILE A 11 -30.94 39.45 36.43
C ILE A 11 -29.58 40.08 36.23
N LYS A 12 -29.30 41.22 36.89
CA LYS A 12 -27.97 41.86 36.86
C LYS A 12 -27.04 41.07 37.77
N LEU A 13 -26.28 40.13 37.19
CA LEU A 13 -25.25 39.38 37.88
C LEU A 13 -24.16 40.34 38.40
N LYS A 14 -23.68 40.08 39.61
CA LYS A 14 -22.58 40.82 40.24
C LYS A 14 -21.30 40.62 39.38
N PRO A 15 -20.39 41.59 39.27
CA PRO A 15 -19.18 41.51 38.45
C PRO A 15 -18.35 40.25 38.73
N LYS A 16 -18.21 39.87 40.00
CA LYS A 16 -17.48 38.64 40.40
C LYS A 16 -18.14 37.37 39.85
N ALA A 17 -19.47 37.30 39.88
CA ALA A 17 -20.23 36.14 39.36
C ALA A 17 -20.07 36.04 37.82
N LYS A 18 -20.06 37.17 37.08
CA LYS A 18 -19.83 37.21 35.64
C LYS A 18 -18.43 36.70 35.31
N LEU A 19 -17.40 37.11 36.06
CA LEU A 19 -16.03 36.66 35.86
C LEU A 19 -15.90 35.15 36.03
N ILE A 20 -16.51 34.61 37.11
CA ILE A 20 -16.49 33.17 37.38
C ILE A 20 -17.13 32.39 36.24
N ILE A 21 -18.29 32.86 35.74
CA ILE A 21 -18.99 32.23 34.63
C ILE A 21 -18.11 32.23 33.37
N TYR A 22 -17.48 33.36 33.01
CA TYR A 22 -16.57 33.41 31.85
C TYR A 22 -15.35 32.52 32.01
N LEU A 23 -14.82 32.40 33.21
CA LEU A 23 -13.67 31.53 33.49
C LEU A 23 -14.08 30.05 33.37
N ILE A 24 -15.26 29.65 33.82
CA ILE A 24 -15.76 28.28 33.64
C ILE A 24 -16.01 28.01 32.17
N LEU A 25 -16.65 28.91 31.42
CA LEU A 25 -16.88 28.74 29.98
C LEU A 25 -15.55 28.65 29.20
N PHE A 26 -14.56 29.43 29.58
CA PHE A 26 -13.21 29.36 28.98
C PHE A 26 -12.55 28.02 29.24
N LEU A 27 -12.60 27.49 30.47
CA LEU A 27 -12.03 26.19 30.80
C LEU A 27 -12.72 25.05 30.01
N VAL A 28 -14.07 25.08 29.94
CA VAL A 28 -14.84 24.08 29.20
C VAL A 28 -14.52 24.13 27.70
N SER A 29 -14.49 25.34 27.10
CA SER A 29 -14.18 25.47 25.67
C SER A 29 -12.76 25.10 25.35
N SER A 30 -11.77 25.42 26.20
CA SER A 30 -10.37 24.99 26.04
C SER A 30 -10.20 23.49 26.17
N GLY A 31 -10.96 22.86 27.09
CA GLY A 31 -11.02 21.39 27.21
C GLY A 31 -11.60 20.72 25.95
N LEU A 32 -12.62 21.32 25.34
CA LEU A 32 -13.18 20.82 24.07
C LEU A 32 -12.19 20.95 22.90
N ILE A 33 -11.49 22.07 22.79
CA ILE A 33 -10.42 22.25 21.77
C ILE A 33 -9.38 21.15 21.93
N TYR A 34 -8.87 20.96 23.15
CA TYR A 34 -7.89 19.90 23.40
C TYR A 34 -8.41 18.51 23.02
N TYR A 35 -9.66 18.20 23.38
CA TYR A 35 -10.27 16.90 23.07
C TYR A 35 -10.41 16.69 21.55
N VAL A 36 -10.88 17.69 20.80
CA VAL A 36 -11.04 17.62 19.35
C VAL A 36 -9.67 17.45 18.68
N THR A 37 -8.71 18.32 19.00
CA THR A 37 -7.35 18.27 18.47
C THR A 37 -6.68 16.92 18.75
N TYR A 38 -6.82 16.40 19.98
CA TYR A 38 -6.27 15.10 20.38
C TYR A 38 -6.92 13.94 19.61
N THR A 39 -8.23 13.97 19.41
CA THR A 39 -8.94 12.95 18.64
C THR A 39 -8.50 12.95 17.18
N VAL A 40 -8.40 14.13 16.55
CA VAL A 40 -7.89 14.27 15.19
C VAL A 40 -6.45 13.77 15.09
N TYR A 41 -5.59 14.13 16.04
CA TYR A 41 -4.20 13.68 16.08
C TYR A 41 -4.09 12.15 16.17
N ILE A 42 -4.89 11.49 17.03
CA ILE A 42 -4.90 10.02 17.12
C ILE A 42 -5.35 9.40 15.80
N GLU A 43 -6.45 9.91 15.20
CA GLU A 43 -6.95 9.37 13.93
C GLU A 43 -5.96 9.57 12.78
N MET A 44 -5.25 10.68 12.74
CA MET A 44 -4.20 10.93 11.74
C MET A 44 -2.98 10.01 11.89
N ASN A 45 -2.66 9.58 13.10
CA ASN A 45 -1.51 8.71 13.39
C ASN A 45 -1.88 7.22 13.54
N LYS A 46 -3.15 6.84 13.39
CA LYS A 46 -3.52 5.43 13.29
C LYS A 46 -2.94 4.86 12.00
N ASP A 47 -2.32 3.67 12.11
CA ASP A 47 -1.94 2.91 10.92
C ASP A 47 -3.18 2.74 10.03
N LYS A 48 -3.18 3.47 8.92
CA LYS A 48 -4.31 3.51 7.98
C LYS A 48 -4.43 2.23 7.16
N ASN A 49 -3.43 1.38 7.25
CA ASN A 49 -3.34 0.14 6.50
C ASN A 49 -4.12 -0.98 7.21
N THR A 50 -5.32 -1.26 6.74
CA THR A 50 -6.07 -2.43 7.22
C THR A 50 -5.67 -3.64 6.38
N PHE A 51 -5.10 -4.67 7.04
CA PHE A 51 -4.84 -5.96 6.40
C PHE A 51 -6.15 -6.53 5.86
N ILE A 52 -6.14 -6.88 4.59
CA ILE A 52 -7.29 -7.47 3.92
C ILE A 52 -7.09 -8.93 3.68
N MET A 53 -5.97 -9.30 3.08
CA MET A 53 -5.65 -10.68 2.71
C MET A 53 -4.16 -10.84 2.45
N ASN A 54 -3.73 -12.07 2.47
CA ASN A 54 -2.45 -12.47 1.87
C ASN A 54 -2.71 -13.40 0.69
N TYR A 55 -1.78 -13.41 -0.24
CA TYR A 55 -1.72 -14.40 -1.28
C TYR A 55 -0.29 -14.89 -1.49
N SER A 56 -0.18 -16.11 -1.94
CA SER A 56 1.08 -16.73 -2.33
C SER A 56 0.95 -17.32 -3.72
N ASN A 57 2.02 -17.22 -4.50
CA ASN A 57 2.13 -17.89 -5.78
C ASN A 57 3.41 -18.72 -5.80
N GLU A 58 3.26 -19.99 -6.11
CA GLU A 58 4.33 -20.96 -6.22
C GLU A 58 4.35 -21.52 -7.64
N MET A 59 5.52 -21.47 -8.26
CA MET A 59 5.72 -21.95 -9.64
C MET A 59 6.82 -23.01 -9.65
N ASN A 60 6.56 -24.11 -10.33
CA ASN A 60 7.52 -25.20 -10.52
C ASN A 60 7.65 -25.53 -12.00
N LEU A 61 8.85 -25.87 -12.39
CA LEU A 61 9.19 -26.33 -13.73
C LEU A 61 9.81 -27.72 -13.63
N ASN A 62 9.28 -28.63 -14.42
CA ASN A 62 9.91 -29.93 -14.71
C ASN A 62 10.12 -30.07 -16.19
N TYR A 63 11.16 -30.77 -16.58
CA TYR A 63 11.37 -31.17 -17.98
C TYR A 63 12.02 -32.56 -18.07
N GLU A 64 11.78 -33.21 -19.21
CA GLU A 64 12.42 -34.46 -19.60
C GLU A 64 12.98 -34.29 -21.01
N VAL A 65 14.21 -34.75 -21.22
CA VAL A 65 14.83 -34.77 -22.53
C VAL A 65 14.68 -36.17 -23.13
N CYS A 66 13.85 -36.28 -24.16
CA CYS A 66 13.63 -37.54 -24.85
C CYS A 66 14.67 -37.74 -25.95
N VAL A 67 15.21 -38.93 -26.01
CA VAL A 67 16.33 -39.27 -26.88
C VAL A 67 15.90 -40.18 -28.03
N LYS A 68 16.59 -40.06 -29.14
CA LYS A 68 16.46 -40.95 -30.27
C LYS A 68 16.86 -42.38 -29.88
N ASP A 69 16.32 -43.36 -30.59
CA ASP A 69 16.70 -44.75 -30.36
C ASP A 69 18.23 -44.92 -30.54
N ASN A 70 18.87 -45.39 -29.49
CA ASN A 70 20.32 -45.55 -29.44
C ASN A 70 20.68 -46.70 -28.48
N PRO A 71 21.85 -47.33 -28.65
CA PRO A 71 22.25 -48.48 -27.83
C PRO A 71 22.78 -48.10 -26.44
N TYR A 72 22.99 -46.82 -26.14
CA TYR A 72 23.67 -46.35 -24.92
C TYR A 72 22.74 -45.98 -23.80
N TYR A 73 21.52 -45.52 -24.13
CA TYR A 73 20.52 -45.13 -23.18
C TYR A 73 19.31 -46.05 -23.23
N LEU A 74 19.02 -46.74 -22.14
CA LEU A 74 17.87 -47.65 -22.02
C LEU A 74 16.56 -46.89 -21.84
N GLU A 75 16.63 -45.73 -21.21
CA GLU A 75 15.47 -44.86 -20.99
C GLU A 75 15.21 -43.97 -22.19
N LYS A 76 13.97 -43.90 -22.64
CA LYS A 76 13.58 -43.04 -23.77
C LYS A 76 13.60 -41.55 -23.44
N CYS A 77 13.35 -41.18 -22.16
CA CYS A 77 13.42 -39.81 -21.71
C CYS A 77 14.26 -39.75 -20.43
N LEU A 78 15.13 -38.77 -20.36
CA LEU A 78 16.08 -38.54 -19.28
C LEU A 78 15.61 -37.35 -18.45
N GLY A 79 15.62 -37.47 -17.12
CA GLY A 79 15.17 -36.42 -16.21
C GLY A 79 16.09 -35.21 -16.17
N MET A 80 15.68 -34.18 -15.45
CA MET A 80 16.33 -32.86 -15.31
C MET A 80 17.80 -32.93 -14.85
N ASP A 81 18.50 -31.80 -15.00
CA ASP A 81 19.82 -31.48 -14.45
C ASP A 81 20.96 -32.38 -14.93
N LYS A 82 20.78 -33.06 -16.08
CA LYS A 82 21.80 -33.84 -16.74
C LYS A 82 22.44 -33.05 -17.91
N GLN A 83 23.50 -33.57 -18.43
CA GLN A 83 24.12 -33.14 -19.69
C GLN A 83 23.79 -34.17 -20.76
N TYR A 84 23.34 -33.68 -21.91
CA TYR A 84 22.86 -34.53 -22.99
C TYR A 84 23.72 -34.30 -24.23
N PRO A 85 24.26 -35.35 -24.87
CA PRO A 85 24.85 -35.20 -26.21
C PRO A 85 23.76 -34.70 -27.16
N TYR A 86 24.01 -33.59 -27.88
CA TYR A 86 23.01 -32.99 -28.76
C TYR A 86 22.46 -33.95 -29.81
N SER A 87 23.34 -34.78 -30.37
CA SER A 87 23.02 -35.69 -31.48
C SER A 87 21.94 -36.72 -31.19
N ILE A 88 21.73 -37.02 -29.88
CA ILE A 88 20.71 -38.00 -29.45
C ILE A 88 19.40 -37.35 -29.01
N ILE A 89 19.37 -36.03 -28.87
CA ILE A 89 18.12 -35.34 -28.41
C ILE A 89 17.10 -35.38 -29.56
N ASN A 90 15.89 -35.80 -29.25
CA ASN A 90 14.75 -35.78 -30.14
C ASN A 90 13.85 -34.62 -29.80
N ASP A 91 13.27 -34.65 -28.60
CA ASP A 91 12.36 -33.61 -28.09
C ASP A 91 12.60 -33.36 -26.60
N ILE A 92 12.09 -32.22 -26.11
CA ILE A 92 12.11 -31.87 -24.70
C ILE A 92 10.68 -31.63 -24.26
N LYS A 93 10.23 -32.41 -23.29
CA LYS A 93 8.90 -32.29 -22.71
C LYS A 93 8.96 -31.44 -21.47
N TYR A 94 8.18 -30.39 -21.44
CA TYR A 94 8.04 -29.47 -20.30
C TYR A 94 6.73 -29.67 -19.60
N ASN A 95 6.76 -29.63 -18.27
CA ASN A 95 5.62 -29.53 -17.40
C ASN A 95 5.81 -28.35 -16.46
N ILE A 96 4.96 -27.33 -16.57
CA ILE A 96 4.96 -26.15 -15.70
C ILE A 96 3.73 -26.22 -14.82
N THR A 97 3.92 -26.12 -13.52
CA THR A 97 2.82 -26.03 -12.56
C THR A 97 2.89 -24.70 -11.83
N ASN A 98 1.73 -24.07 -11.68
CA ASN A 98 1.58 -22.85 -10.90
C ASN A 98 0.43 -23.02 -9.90
N SER A 99 0.64 -22.63 -8.66
CA SER A 99 -0.34 -22.67 -7.59
C SER A 99 -0.45 -21.31 -6.91
N LEU A 100 -1.55 -20.60 -7.18
CA LEU A 100 -1.94 -19.40 -6.48
C LEU A 100 -2.87 -19.77 -5.33
N LYS A 101 -2.58 -19.27 -4.12
CA LYS A 101 -3.41 -19.43 -2.92
C LYS A 101 -3.62 -18.08 -2.27
N ALA A 102 -4.85 -17.77 -1.90
CA ALA A 102 -5.22 -16.56 -1.19
C ALA A 102 -5.94 -16.91 0.11
N SER A 103 -5.85 -16.05 1.12
CA SER A 103 -6.51 -16.28 2.43
C SER A 103 -8.03 -16.12 2.37
N ARG A 104 -8.55 -15.54 1.30
CA ARG A 104 -10.00 -15.41 1.04
C ARG A 104 -10.29 -15.53 -0.45
N THR A 105 -11.56 -15.79 -0.77
CA THR A 105 -12.05 -15.77 -2.15
C THR A 105 -11.92 -14.37 -2.74
N MET A 106 -11.41 -14.29 -3.96
CA MET A 106 -11.26 -13.07 -4.74
C MET A 106 -11.64 -13.32 -6.19
N ASN A 107 -12.13 -12.29 -6.88
CA ASN A 107 -12.33 -12.33 -8.32
C ASN A 107 -11.00 -12.03 -9.00
N VAL A 108 -10.37 -13.03 -9.60
CA VAL A 108 -9.08 -12.86 -10.24
C VAL A 108 -9.17 -13.24 -11.72
N THR A 109 -8.66 -12.35 -12.55
CA THR A 109 -8.42 -12.64 -13.96
C THR A 109 -6.96 -13.04 -14.11
N TYR A 110 -6.72 -14.20 -14.68
CA TYR A 110 -5.38 -14.64 -15.00
C TYR A 110 -5.25 -14.99 -16.47
N SER A 111 -4.09 -14.71 -17.01
CA SER A 111 -3.74 -15.14 -18.36
C SER A 111 -2.33 -15.67 -18.42
N TYR A 112 -2.11 -16.71 -19.21
CA TYR A 112 -0.78 -17.26 -19.43
C TYR A 112 -0.54 -17.63 -20.87
N LYS A 113 0.74 -17.59 -21.26
CA LYS A 113 1.22 -18.05 -22.58
C LYS A 113 2.63 -18.63 -22.47
N VAL A 114 3.02 -19.43 -23.43
CA VAL A 114 4.40 -19.90 -23.58
C VAL A 114 4.92 -19.47 -24.95
N ILE A 115 6.04 -18.78 -24.93
CA ILE A 115 6.75 -18.39 -26.13
C ILE A 115 8.18 -18.95 -26.12
N ALA A 116 8.71 -19.25 -27.29
CA ALA A 116 10.11 -19.61 -27.47
C ALA A 116 10.77 -18.60 -28.42
N ASN A 117 11.86 -18.00 -27.96
CA ASN A 117 12.71 -17.16 -28.79
C ASN A 117 13.97 -17.92 -29.16
N LEU A 118 14.16 -18.19 -30.45
CA LEU A 118 15.36 -18.73 -30.96
C LEU A 118 16.36 -17.60 -31.25
N ILE A 119 17.43 -17.56 -30.47
CA ILE A 119 18.34 -16.41 -30.40
C ILE A 119 19.75 -16.85 -30.80
N SER A 120 20.42 -16.02 -31.58
CA SER A 120 21.87 -16.13 -31.84
C SER A 120 22.59 -14.86 -31.40
N GLU A 121 23.75 -15.03 -30.79
CA GLU A 121 24.61 -13.96 -30.28
C GLU A 121 26.03 -14.10 -30.76
N THR A 122 26.79 -13.00 -30.77
CA THR A 122 28.21 -12.99 -31.13
C THR A 122 29.07 -13.78 -30.14
N VAL A 123 30.16 -14.40 -30.63
CA VAL A 123 31.12 -15.20 -29.83
C VAL A 123 32.35 -14.39 -29.39
N ALA A 124 32.44 -13.10 -29.72
CA ALA A 124 33.63 -12.31 -29.48
C ALA A 124 33.97 -12.17 -27.99
N LYS A 125 35.21 -12.50 -27.58
CA LYS A 125 35.65 -12.51 -26.17
C LYS A 125 35.70 -11.13 -25.50
N ASP A 126 35.95 -10.09 -26.30
CA ASP A 126 36.22 -8.73 -25.80
C ASP A 126 35.14 -7.70 -26.20
N VAL A 127 34.03 -8.17 -26.74
CA VAL A 127 32.90 -7.32 -27.17
C VAL A 127 31.65 -7.76 -26.39
N PRO A 128 30.77 -6.85 -26.00
CA PRO A 128 29.47 -7.22 -25.44
C PRO A 128 28.76 -8.21 -26.37
N LYS A 129 28.11 -9.22 -25.80
CA LYS A 129 27.29 -10.13 -26.57
C LYS A 129 26.19 -9.34 -27.27
N GLU A 130 26.20 -9.35 -28.58
CA GLU A 130 25.19 -8.68 -29.39
C GLU A 130 24.32 -9.74 -30.07
N GLU A 131 23.01 -9.48 -30.03
CA GLU A 131 22.04 -10.31 -30.73
C GLU A 131 22.22 -10.16 -32.22
N LEU A 132 22.49 -11.28 -32.91
CA LEU A 132 22.58 -11.33 -34.35
C LEU A 132 21.25 -11.62 -35.00
N TRP A 133 20.43 -12.43 -34.36
CA TRP A 133 19.16 -12.86 -34.90
C TRP A 133 18.24 -13.38 -33.76
N ASN A 134 16.96 -13.10 -33.88
CA ASN A 134 15.95 -13.55 -32.96
C ASN A 134 14.65 -13.85 -33.71
N LYS A 135 14.05 -14.97 -33.41
CA LYS A 135 12.74 -15.34 -33.94
C LYS A 135 11.88 -15.94 -32.86
N GLU A 136 10.69 -15.33 -32.68
CA GLU A 136 9.69 -15.79 -31.72
C GLU A 136 8.77 -16.85 -32.31
N TYR A 137 8.46 -17.84 -31.51
CA TYR A 137 7.50 -18.90 -31.76
C TYR A 137 6.51 -18.98 -30.60
N VAL A 138 5.21 -19.03 -30.89
CA VAL A 138 4.20 -19.24 -29.88
C VAL A 138 4.01 -20.74 -29.67
N LEU A 139 4.42 -21.26 -28.53
CA LEU A 139 4.26 -22.68 -28.17
C LEU A 139 2.88 -22.97 -27.59
N VAL A 140 2.42 -22.08 -26.70
CA VAL A 140 1.07 -22.12 -26.14
C VAL A 140 0.45 -20.73 -26.32
N PRO A 141 -0.64 -20.61 -27.06
CA PRO A 141 -1.33 -19.34 -27.23
C PRO A 141 -1.87 -18.84 -25.88
N THR A 142 -2.15 -17.54 -25.82
CA THR A 142 -2.68 -16.93 -24.58
C THR A 142 -3.99 -17.59 -24.17
N VAL A 143 -4.01 -18.13 -22.96
CA VAL A 143 -5.20 -18.63 -22.27
C VAL A 143 -5.57 -17.60 -21.21
N SER A 144 -6.82 -17.13 -21.20
CA SER A 144 -7.29 -16.17 -20.19
C SER A 144 -8.56 -16.70 -19.52
N LYS A 145 -8.64 -16.54 -18.19
CA LYS A 145 -9.80 -16.93 -17.38
C LYS A 145 -10.02 -15.94 -16.26
N THR A 146 -11.28 -15.81 -15.87
CA THR A 146 -11.69 -15.04 -14.69
C THR A 146 -12.48 -15.97 -13.76
N GLU A 147 -12.07 -16.06 -12.52
CA GLU A 147 -12.66 -16.97 -11.53
C GLU A 147 -12.78 -16.31 -10.15
N ASP A 148 -13.90 -16.60 -9.46
CA ASP A 148 -14.08 -16.26 -8.05
C ASP A 148 -13.56 -17.42 -7.20
N THR A 149 -12.32 -17.31 -6.71
CA THR A 149 -11.67 -18.41 -6.00
C THR A 149 -10.60 -17.92 -5.04
N ASN A 150 -10.22 -18.76 -4.10
CA ASN A 150 -9.06 -18.56 -3.25
C ASN A 150 -7.87 -19.46 -3.63
N LYS A 151 -8.04 -20.30 -4.69
CA LYS A 151 -6.99 -21.20 -5.14
C LYS A 151 -7.09 -21.43 -6.64
N ILE A 152 -6.00 -21.17 -7.36
CA ILE A 152 -5.86 -21.48 -8.78
C ILE A 152 -4.69 -22.45 -8.94
N ASN A 153 -4.92 -23.53 -9.66
CA ASN A 153 -3.84 -24.43 -10.08
C ASN A 153 -3.83 -24.48 -11.61
N ILE A 154 -2.69 -24.14 -12.18
CA ILE A 154 -2.45 -24.20 -13.62
C ILE A 154 -1.41 -25.29 -13.84
N THR A 155 -1.66 -26.18 -14.74
CA THR A 155 -0.68 -27.16 -15.26
C THR A 155 -0.62 -27.00 -16.76
N GLN A 156 0.56 -26.76 -17.28
CA GLN A 156 0.78 -26.59 -18.70
C GLN A 156 1.88 -27.52 -19.17
N ASP A 157 1.51 -28.44 -20.05
CA ASP A 157 2.42 -29.33 -20.74
C ASP A 157 2.66 -28.83 -22.17
N PHE A 158 3.88 -28.91 -22.65
CA PHE A 158 4.23 -28.67 -24.04
C PHE A 158 5.53 -29.38 -24.41
N VAL A 159 5.75 -29.52 -25.71
CA VAL A 159 6.90 -30.25 -26.25
C VAL A 159 7.68 -29.33 -27.17
N ILE A 160 8.99 -29.37 -27.04
CA ILE A 160 9.97 -28.70 -27.93
C ILE A 160 10.54 -29.75 -28.87
N ASP A 161 10.30 -29.61 -30.12
CA ASP A 161 11.03 -30.34 -31.19
C ASP A 161 12.45 -29.76 -31.28
N TYR A 162 13.41 -30.38 -30.58
CA TYR A 162 14.76 -29.88 -30.50
C TYR A 162 15.45 -29.93 -31.87
N GLU A 163 15.20 -30.98 -32.64
CA GLU A 163 15.80 -31.19 -33.97
C GLU A 163 15.37 -30.09 -34.97
N PHE A 164 14.11 -29.68 -34.91
CA PHE A 164 13.61 -28.58 -35.72
C PHE A 164 14.36 -27.27 -35.47
N TYR A 165 14.53 -26.87 -34.20
CA TYR A 165 15.20 -25.62 -33.85
C TYR A 165 16.71 -25.68 -34.11
N GLU A 166 17.32 -26.82 -33.86
CA GLU A 166 18.75 -27.03 -34.13
C GLU A 166 19.04 -26.93 -35.64
N LYS A 167 18.26 -27.61 -36.49
CA LYS A 167 18.37 -27.54 -37.92
C LYS A 167 18.22 -26.11 -38.44
N LEU A 168 17.27 -25.37 -37.93
CA LEU A 168 17.03 -23.98 -38.33
C LEU A 168 18.25 -23.11 -38.02
N MET A 169 18.85 -23.30 -36.84
CA MET A 169 20.08 -22.56 -36.46
C MET A 169 21.28 -22.97 -37.26
N GLU A 170 21.40 -24.25 -37.61
CA GLU A 170 22.47 -24.74 -38.50
C GLU A 170 22.36 -24.16 -39.92
N GLU A 171 21.14 -24.11 -40.48
CA GLU A 171 20.87 -23.46 -41.76
C GLU A 171 21.27 -21.97 -41.74
N TYR A 172 20.93 -21.25 -40.63
CA TYR A 172 21.34 -19.86 -40.45
C TYR A 172 22.84 -19.70 -40.36
N ARG A 173 23.53 -20.56 -39.59
CA ARG A 173 24.99 -20.56 -39.45
C ARG A 173 25.69 -20.76 -40.79
N GLN A 174 25.19 -21.72 -41.60
CA GLN A 174 25.76 -22.03 -42.93
C GLN A 174 25.50 -20.89 -43.92
N ALA A 175 24.31 -20.30 -43.92
CA ALA A 175 23.95 -19.23 -44.85
C ALA A 175 24.81 -17.97 -44.66
N PHE A 176 25.12 -17.63 -43.42
CA PHE A 176 25.84 -16.40 -43.06
C PHE A 176 27.31 -16.63 -42.71
N GLN A 177 27.74 -17.89 -42.60
CA GLN A 177 29.12 -18.30 -42.27
C GLN A 177 29.67 -17.63 -40.99
N VAL A 178 28.81 -17.44 -39.99
CA VAL A 178 29.15 -16.77 -38.73
C VAL A 178 29.40 -17.77 -37.62
N GLN A 179 30.36 -17.43 -36.73
CA GLN A 179 30.48 -18.10 -35.43
C GLN A 179 29.58 -17.43 -34.46
N MET A 180 28.71 -18.19 -33.81
CA MET A 180 27.68 -17.65 -32.90
C MET A 180 27.41 -18.61 -31.75
N HIS A 181 26.97 -18.07 -30.65
CA HIS A 181 26.25 -18.81 -29.63
C HIS A 181 24.76 -18.78 -29.97
N ALA A 182 24.13 -19.93 -29.88
CA ALA A 182 22.71 -20.05 -30.15
C ALA A 182 22.00 -20.75 -29.00
N TYR A 183 20.81 -20.30 -28.69
CA TYR A 183 19.96 -20.92 -27.68
C TYR A 183 18.49 -20.65 -27.95
N LEU A 184 17.64 -21.55 -27.44
CA LEU A 184 16.19 -21.37 -27.40
C LEU A 184 15.81 -20.89 -26.00
N LYS A 185 15.32 -19.64 -25.88
CA LYS A 185 14.81 -19.07 -24.67
C LYS A 185 13.29 -19.32 -24.60
N ILE A 186 12.88 -20.20 -23.71
CA ILE A 186 11.48 -20.50 -23.46
C ILE A 186 11.02 -19.60 -22.31
N SER A 187 9.90 -18.90 -22.51
CA SER A 187 9.31 -18.00 -21.50
C SER A 187 7.88 -18.41 -21.26
N TYR A 188 7.57 -18.81 -20.03
CA TYR A 188 6.20 -18.91 -19.54
C TYR A 188 5.87 -17.59 -18.84
N ILE A 189 4.84 -16.90 -19.32
CA ILE A 189 4.41 -15.59 -18.82
C ILE A 189 3.02 -15.74 -18.25
N LEU A 190 2.89 -15.46 -16.95
CA LEU A 190 1.63 -15.45 -16.22
C LEU A 190 1.33 -14.05 -15.74
N ASN A 191 0.17 -13.53 -16.13
CA ASN A 191 -0.38 -12.28 -15.62
C ASN A 191 -1.53 -12.58 -14.66
N LEU A 192 -1.55 -11.90 -13.53
CA LEU A 192 -2.60 -11.95 -12.51
C LEU A 192 -3.15 -10.55 -12.30
N ASP A 193 -4.46 -10.38 -12.50
CA ASP A 193 -5.13 -9.11 -12.39
C ASP A 193 -6.35 -9.19 -11.47
N ASN A 194 -6.41 -8.26 -10.51
CA ASN A 194 -7.58 -8.02 -9.68
C ASN A 194 -7.61 -6.54 -9.31
N ASP A 195 -8.40 -5.75 -10.02
CA ASP A 195 -8.52 -4.30 -9.82
C ASP A 195 -9.03 -3.95 -8.42
N LYS A 196 -9.94 -4.75 -7.86
CA LYS A 196 -10.54 -4.49 -6.55
C LYS A 196 -9.51 -4.55 -5.42
N GLU A 197 -8.56 -5.46 -5.52
CA GLU A 197 -7.51 -5.70 -4.52
C GLU A 197 -6.16 -5.10 -4.97
N ASN A 198 -6.15 -4.38 -6.10
CA ASN A 198 -4.96 -3.78 -6.71
C ASN A 198 -3.81 -4.80 -6.91
N ILE A 199 -4.15 -5.97 -7.45
CA ILE A 199 -3.19 -7.01 -7.81
C ILE A 199 -2.96 -6.92 -9.31
N HIS A 200 -1.73 -6.58 -9.70
CA HIS A 200 -1.27 -6.54 -11.09
C HIS A 200 0.13 -7.15 -11.11
N GLU A 201 0.21 -8.45 -11.36
CA GLU A 201 1.47 -9.18 -11.31
C GLU A 201 1.75 -9.81 -12.66
N GLU A 202 2.96 -9.60 -13.16
CA GLU A 202 3.53 -10.39 -14.24
C GLU A 202 4.63 -11.30 -13.67
N ILE A 203 4.47 -12.60 -13.84
CA ILE A 203 5.39 -13.61 -13.35
C ILE A 203 5.95 -14.35 -14.54
N VAL A 204 7.28 -14.29 -14.71
CA VAL A 204 7.94 -14.87 -15.86
C VAL A 204 8.94 -15.93 -15.41
N LEU A 205 8.80 -17.12 -15.98
CA LEU A 205 9.75 -18.21 -15.86
C LEU A 205 10.52 -18.31 -17.17
N HIS A 206 11.83 -18.47 -17.10
CA HIS A 206 12.68 -18.68 -18.26
C HIS A 206 13.38 -20.05 -18.21
N SER A 207 13.50 -20.70 -19.37
CA SER A 207 14.36 -21.84 -19.58
C SER A 207 15.21 -21.61 -20.84
N TYR A 208 16.49 -21.92 -20.77
CA TYR A 208 17.45 -21.73 -21.84
C TYR A 208 17.99 -23.08 -22.29
N VAL A 209 17.77 -23.41 -23.53
CA VAL A 209 18.24 -24.63 -24.18
C VAL A 209 19.35 -24.28 -25.18
N PRO A 210 20.62 -24.60 -24.90
CA PRO A 210 21.69 -24.35 -25.86
C PRO A 210 21.44 -25.08 -27.18
N MET A 211 21.78 -24.42 -28.30
CA MET A 211 21.74 -24.96 -29.64
C MET A 211 23.14 -24.99 -30.21
N LEU A 212 23.44 -25.91 -31.14
CA LEU A 212 24.72 -26.06 -31.79
C LEU A 212 25.92 -26.39 -30.86
N GLU A 213 25.64 -26.78 -29.63
CA GLU A 213 26.62 -27.16 -28.64
C GLU A 213 26.78 -28.70 -28.61
N PRO A 214 27.98 -29.26 -28.52
CA PRO A 214 28.20 -30.72 -28.51
C PRO A 214 27.48 -31.42 -27.33
N VAL A 215 27.35 -30.70 -26.23
CA VAL A 215 26.65 -31.14 -25.00
C VAL A 215 25.68 -30.07 -24.56
N VAL A 216 24.43 -30.45 -24.45
CA VAL A 216 23.33 -29.57 -24.04
C VAL A 216 23.11 -29.69 -22.55
N LYS A 217 23.14 -28.56 -21.85
CA LYS A 217 22.71 -28.43 -20.46
C LYS A 217 21.63 -27.34 -20.39
N ILE A 218 20.46 -27.71 -19.98
CA ILE A 218 19.34 -26.79 -19.89
C ILE A 218 19.45 -25.99 -18.57
N TYR A 219 19.28 -24.68 -18.65
CA TYR A 219 19.27 -23.77 -17.49
C TYR A 219 17.89 -23.17 -17.34
N SER A 220 17.35 -23.28 -16.15
CA SER A 220 16.02 -22.74 -15.85
C SER A 220 16.05 -21.75 -14.69
N PHE A 221 15.36 -20.64 -14.85
CA PHE A 221 15.21 -19.61 -13.84
C PHE A 221 13.72 -19.56 -13.44
N VAL A 222 13.41 -20.25 -12.35
CA VAL A 222 12.09 -20.22 -11.74
C VAL A 222 12.05 -19.01 -10.80
N PRO A 223 11.06 -18.13 -10.90
CA PRO A 223 10.95 -17.01 -10.00
C PRO A 223 10.74 -17.49 -8.56
N ASN A 224 11.22 -16.71 -7.59
CA ASN A 224 11.00 -17.00 -6.18
C ASN A 224 9.49 -16.99 -5.87
N ASN A 225 9.09 -17.82 -4.91
CA ASN A 225 7.72 -17.83 -4.43
C ASN A 225 7.30 -16.44 -3.96
N ILE A 226 6.18 -15.97 -4.49
CA ILE A 226 5.62 -14.68 -4.12
C ILE A 226 4.74 -14.89 -2.90
N ASN A 227 5.01 -14.14 -1.82
CA ASN A 227 4.15 -14.04 -0.67
C ASN A 227 3.90 -12.57 -0.40
N LYS A 228 2.68 -12.11 -0.63
CA LYS A 228 2.32 -10.70 -0.44
C LYS A 228 1.14 -10.55 0.51
N ASN A 229 1.23 -9.53 1.35
CA ASN A 229 0.13 -9.06 2.17
C ASN A 229 -0.49 -7.84 1.50
N ILE A 230 -1.79 -7.87 1.31
CA ILE A 230 -2.54 -6.74 0.77
C ILE A 230 -3.14 -5.96 1.92
N PHE A 231 -2.83 -4.68 1.92
CA PHE A 231 -3.39 -3.69 2.83
C PHE A 231 -4.21 -2.71 2.00
N VAL A 232 -5.42 -2.38 2.45
CA VAL A 232 -6.14 -1.24 1.91
C VAL A 232 -5.88 -0.05 2.81
N ASP A 233 -5.42 1.00 2.20
CA ASP A 233 -5.42 2.31 2.85
C ASP A 233 -6.88 2.69 3.09
N LYS A 234 -7.33 2.58 4.33
CA LYS A 234 -8.58 3.17 4.77
C LYS A 234 -8.41 4.67 4.91
N SER A 235 -7.94 5.30 3.87
CA SER A 235 -8.18 6.73 3.68
C SER A 235 -9.66 6.95 3.30
N ASN A 236 -10.58 6.47 4.13
CA ASN A 236 -11.78 7.23 4.32
C ASN A 236 -11.25 8.56 4.81
N ILE A 237 -11.12 9.48 3.90
CA ILE A 237 -11.02 10.90 4.13
C ILE A 237 -12.29 11.22 4.92
N MET A 238 -12.25 10.91 6.21
CA MET A 238 -13.13 11.57 7.15
C MET A 238 -12.74 13.00 6.95
N ASP A 239 -13.65 13.79 6.40
CA ASP A 239 -13.34 15.17 6.00
C ASP A 239 -13.04 15.95 7.26
N TYR A 240 -11.77 15.92 7.69
CA TYR A 240 -11.28 16.60 8.89
C TYR A 240 -11.51 18.10 8.84
N SER A 241 -11.93 18.62 7.68
CA SER A 241 -12.28 20.03 7.50
C SER A 241 -13.37 20.48 8.48
N TYR A 242 -14.34 19.63 8.80
CA TYR A 242 -15.38 19.93 9.80
C TYR A 242 -14.80 20.09 11.19
N PHE A 243 -13.86 19.24 11.59
CA PHE A 243 -13.22 19.32 12.91
C PHE A 243 -12.34 20.56 13.02
N LEU A 244 -11.59 20.89 11.97
CA LEU A 244 -10.80 22.12 11.92
C LEU A 244 -11.69 23.39 11.99
N LEU A 245 -12.85 23.36 11.35
CA LEU A 245 -13.82 24.45 11.40
C LEU A 245 -14.42 24.61 12.80
N ILE A 246 -14.74 23.52 13.49
CA ILE A 246 -15.21 23.53 14.88
C ILE A 246 -14.13 24.09 15.81
N ASP A 247 -12.87 23.65 15.67
CA ASP A 247 -11.74 24.17 16.44
C ASP A 247 -11.55 25.67 16.24
N LEU A 248 -11.62 26.15 15.01
CA LEU A 248 -11.53 27.59 14.70
C LEU A 248 -12.65 28.38 15.38
N LEU A 249 -13.89 27.89 15.34
CA LEU A 249 -15.03 28.54 16.01
C LEU A 249 -14.83 28.57 17.54
N LEU A 250 -14.33 27.51 18.15
CA LEU A 250 -14.05 27.45 19.59
C LEU A 250 -12.92 28.41 19.98
N VAL A 251 -11.88 28.55 19.14
CA VAL A 251 -10.80 29.53 19.37
C VAL A 251 -11.33 30.97 19.32
N ILE A 252 -12.18 31.28 18.32
CA ILE A 252 -12.83 32.60 18.23
C ILE A 252 -13.70 32.86 19.47
N LEU A 253 -14.49 31.84 19.90
CA LEU A 253 -15.33 31.95 21.10
C LEU A 253 -14.48 32.24 22.33
N ASN A 254 -13.37 31.54 22.54
CA ASN A 254 -12.42 31.78 23.62
C ASN A 254 -11.86 33.21 23.59
N GLY A 255 -11.48 33.70 22.40
CA GLY A 255 -11.06 35.10 22.26
C GLY A 255 -12.12 36.12 22.69
N LEU A 256 -13.38 35.87 22.33
CA LEU A 256 -14.52 36.71 22.71
C LEU A 256 -14.78 36.66 24.23
N LEU A 257 -14.63 35.47 24.85
CA LEU A 257 -14.79 35.34 26.32
C LEU A 257 -13.71 36.10 27.07
N ILE A 258 -12.44 36.01 26.63
CA ILE A 258 -11.32 36.77 27.23
C ILE A 258 -11.58 38.28 27.07
N TYR A 259 -11.98 38.72 25.87
CA TYR A 259 -12.27 40.13 25.60
C TYR A 259 -13.41 40.65 26.50
N LYS A 260 -14.51 39.88 26.66
CA LYS A 260 -15.61 40.25 27.57
C LYS A 260 -15.20 40.24 29.03
N ALA A 261 -14.38 39.26 29.44
CA ALA A 261 -13.86 39.19 30.80
C ALA A 261 -12.95 40.38 31.13
N SER A 262 -12.09 40.83 30.20
CA SER A 262 -11.22 41.98 30.42
C SER A 262 -11.95 43.32 30.56
N LYS A 263 -13.17 43.43 30.03
CA LYS A 263 -14.03 44.63 30.15
C LYS A 263 -14.87 44.64 31.45
N ILE A 264 -14.76 43.62 32.28
CA ILE A 264 -15.49 43.65 33.58
C ILE A 264 -14.78 44.63 34.51
N GLN A 265 -15.38 45.80 34.67
CA GLN A 265 -14.93 46.77 35.66
C GLN A 265 -15.44 46.31 37.03
N PHE A 266 -14.50 45.98 37.90
CA PHE A 266 -14.81 45.86 39.31
C PHE A 266 -15.04 47.26 39.85
N ALA A 267 -16.30 47.63 40.11
CA ALA A 267 -16.55 48.82 40.88
C ALA A 267 -15.81 48.67 42.22
N VAL A 268 -14.83 49.47 42.43
CA VAL A 268 -14.18 49.57 43.73
C VAL A 268 -15.30 50.04 44.64
N ASP A 269 -15.65 49.26 45.65
CA ASP A 269 -16.64 49.62 46.64
C ASP A 269 -16.04 50.74 47.52
N LEU A 270 -15.96 51.92 46.88
CA LEU A 270 -15.54 53.14 47.55
C LEU A 270 -16.46 53.49 48.69
N ASP A 271 -17.79 53.27 48.53
CA ASP A 271 -18.77 53.53 49.52
C ASP A 271 -18.60 52.62 50.73
N GLY A 272 -18.32 51.36 50.57
CA GLY A 272 -18.00 50.44 51.68
C GLY A 272 -16.70 50.77 52.40
N LYS A 273 -15.69 51.26 51.74
CA LYS A 273 -14.45 51.75 52.35
C LYS A 273 -14.65 53.08 53.05
N VAL A 274 -15.40 54.00 52.45
CA VAL A 274 -15.72 55.28 53.02
C VAL A 274 -16.64 55.11 54.31
N ASN A 275 -17.63 54.24 54.22
CA ASN A 275 -18.50 53.90 55.36
C ASN A 275 -17.75 53.20 56.51
N LYS A 276 -16.71 52.34 56.16
CA LYS A 276 -15.81 51.79 57.17
C LYS A 276 -14.91 52.86 57.82
N LEU A 277 -14.43 53.80 57.04
CA LEU A 277 -13.66 54.89 57.56
C LEU A 277 -14.49 55.85 58.42
N ILE A 278 -15.70 56.17 57.93
CA ILE A 278 -16.67 56.98 58.73
C ILE A 278 -16.95 56.31 60.04
N LYS A 279 -17.29 55.02 60.11
CA LYS A 279 -17.49 54.30 61.37
C LYS A 279 -16.25 54.28 62.29
N LEU A 280 -15.05 54.18 61.74
CA LEU A 280 -13.79 54.22 62.49
C LEU A 280 -13.53 55.60 63.12
N TYR A 281 -13.96 56.66 62.49
CA TYR A 281 -13.78 58.04 62.95
C TYR A 281 -14.97 58.58 63.64
N GLU A 282 -16.14 57.89 63.57
CA GLU A 282 -17.39 58.34 64.35
C GLU A 282 -17.15 58.38 65.84
N GLU A 283 -16.39 57.39 66.38
CA GLU A 283 -16.01 57.35 67.78
C GLU A 283 -15.01 58.49 68.14
N ALA A 284 -14.16 58.88 67.21
CA ALA A 284 -13.21 60.01 67.42
C ALA A 284 -13.90 61.37 67.32
N ILE A 285 -14.97 61.49 66.52
CA ILE A 285 -15.75 62.73 66.39
C ILE A 285 -16.64 62.96 67.62
N ILE A 286 -17.11 61.93 68.28
CA ILE A 286 -17.90 62.02 69.48
C ILE A 286 -17.08 62.58 70.65
N VAL A 287 -15.83 62.22 70.76
CA VAL A 287 -14.84 62.69 71.76
C VAL A 287 -14.55 64.20 71.61
N VAL A 288 -14.58 64.76 70.42
CA VAL A 288 -14.35 66.19 70.17
C VAL A 288 -15.59 67.08 70.49
N LYS A 289 -16.78 66.53 70.59
CA LYS A 289 -18.02 67.28 70.89
C LYS A 289 -18.21 67.59 72.39
N GLU A 290 -17.39 67.03 73.26
CA GLU A 290 -17.47 67.24 74.73
C GLU A 290 -16.31 68.12 75.26
N LEU A 291 -15.68 68.99 74.45
CA LEU A 291 -14.78 70.00 74.95
C LEU A 291 -15.60 71.17 75.54
N PRO A 292 -15.43 71.50 76.83
CA PRO A 292 -16.18 72.56 77.46
C PRO A 292 -15.75 73.92 76.89
N SER A 293 -16.80 74.72 76.51
CA SER A 293 -16.61 76.15 76.22
C SER A 293 -16.26 76.91 77.50
N ASN A 294 -15.09 77.50 77.52
CA ASN A 294 -14.75 78.63 78.43
C ASN A 294 -15.33 79.92 77.91
#